data_c3b84f8d318d7926ec8110efee4f4826
#
_entry.id   c3b84f8d318d7926ec8110efee4f4826
#
_cell.length_a   1.000
_cell.length_b   1.000
_cell.length_c   1.000
_cell.angle_alpha   90.00
_cell.angle_beta   90.00
_cell.angle_gamma   90.00
#
_symmetry.space_group_name_H-M   'P 1'
#
loop_
_entity.id
_entity.type
_entity.pdbx_description
1 polymer ?
#
loop_
_entity_poly.entity_id
_entity_poly.type
_entity_poly.pdbx_seq_one_letter_code
_entity_poly.pdbx_strand_id
1 'polypeptide(L)'
;MKALKLFSMAMLAMAITLVSCSGEDGETGPTGKQGEQGEQGAQGPQGEQGEQGEAGNANVQRYDISVTDFTGSTLPFTIPTEGDLSEYIFLFYLKNDANVFYSVPGPLNANARYTRLFYDEDTGEGEVNFYRTSTDTEEIIAAGTFTIFRIIAIETLVGSKNSQESIMSELKSAGVDTSDYNAVAAYFGLE
;
A
#
# COMPACT_ATOMS: atom_id res chain seq x y z
N MET A 1 -31.37 -68.92 -80.18
CA MET A 1 -30.37 -68.97 -79.07
C MET A 1 -28.98 -68.50 -79.46
N LYS A 2 -28.55 -68.48 -80.70
CA LYS A 2 -27.20 -67.98 -81.09
C LYS A 2 -27.09 -66.43 -81.14
N ALA A 3 -28.15 -65.70 -81.48
CA ALA A 3 -28.15 -64.23 -81.55
C ALA A 3 -28.07 -63.60 -80.16
N LEU A 4 -28.67 -64.20 -79.13
CA LEU A 4 -28.65 -63.69 -77.74
C LEU A 4 -27.27 -63.80 -77.07
N LYS A 5 -26.50 -64.85 -77.42
CA LYS A 5 -25.11 -65.05 -76.95
C LYS A 5 -24.13 -64.05 -77.59
N LEU A 6 -24.35 -63.67 -78.92
CA LEU A 6 -23.56 -62.67 -79.57
C LEU A 6 -23.81 -61.26 -79.01
N PHE A 7 -25.02 -60.91 -78.67
CA PHE A 7 -25.39 -59.64 -78.06
C PHE A 7 -24.79 -59.45 -76.65
N SER A 8 -24.77 -60.55 -75.92
CA SER A 8 -24.19 -60.59 -74.58
C SER A 8 -22.63 -60.43 -74.58
N MET A 9 -21.95 -61.04 -75.63
CA MET A 9 -20.54 -60.92 -75.77
C MET A 9 -20.13 -59.50 -76.25
N ALA A 10 -20.93 -58.84 -77.09
CA ALA A 10 -20.68 -57.48 -77.58
C ALA A 10 -20.83 -56.45 -76.45
N MET A 11 -21.79 -56.66 -75.54
CA MET A 11 -21.99 -55.76 -74.42
C MET A 11 -20.86 -55.92 -73.38
N LEU A 12 -20.31 -57.12 -73.18
CA LEU A 12 -19.21 -57.38 -72.33
C LEU A 12 -17.88 -56.76 -72.84
N ALA A 13 -17.68 -56.76 -74.16
CA ALA A 13 -16.51 -56.17 -74.80
C ALA A 13 -16.54 -54.60 -74.67
N MET A 14 -17.75 -54.00 -74.77
CA MET A 14 -17.90 -52.54 -74.65
C MET A 14 -17.73 -52.03 -73.20
N ALA A 15 -17.93 -52.86 -72.21
CA ALA A 15 -17.70 -52.50 -70.76
C ALA A 15 -16.23 -52.44 -70.40
N ILE A 16 -15.35 -53.10 -71.18
CA ILE A 16 -13.90 -53.15 -70.82
C ILE A 16 -13.16 -51.91 -71.35
N THR A 17 -13.69 -51.19 -72.37
CA THR A 17 -13.03 -50.01 -72.97
C THR A 17 -13.25 -48.71 -72.22
N LEU A 18 -14.08 -48.67 -71.12
CA LEU A 18 -14.35 -47.49 -70.38
C LEU A 18 -13.54 -47.39 -69.10
N VAL A 19 -12.67 -48.33 -68.76
CA VAL A 19 -11.89 -48.38 -67.48
C VAL A 19 -10.42 -47.97 -67.74
N SER A 20 -10.03 -47.47 -68.86
CA SER A 20 -8.66 -47.15 -69.18
C SER A 20 -8.51 -45.64 -69.42
N CYS A 21 -8.55 -44.87 -68.36
CA CYS A 21 -7.83 -43.60 -68.20
C CYS A 21 -8.15 -42.96 -66.84
N SER A 22 -7.74 -43.58 -65.76
CA SER A 22 -7.41 -42.80 -64.56
C SER A 22 -5.88 -42.78 -64.51
N GLY A 23 -5.31 -41.73 -65.10
CA GLY A 23 -3.94 -41.39 -64.74
C GLY A 23 -3.88 -41.12 -63.27
N GLU A 24 -2.98 -41.77 -62.55
CA GLU A 24 -2.68 -41.41 -61.17
C GLU A 24 -2.18 -39.94 -61.18
N ASP A 25 -2.96 -39.08 -60.54
CA ASP A 25 -2.47 -37.74 -60.24
C ASP A 25 -1.18 -37.90 -59.41
N GLY A 26 -0.09 -37.26 -59.87
CA GLY A 26 1.19 -37.31 -59.21
C GLY A 26 1.01 -36.97 -57.74
N GLU A 27 1.76 -37.66 -56.87
CA GLU A 27 1.76 -37.44 -55.44
C GLU A 27 1.90 -35.94 -55.11
N THR A 28 0.99 -35.42 -54.33
CA THR A 28 1.06 -34.04 -53.85
C THR A 28 2.38 -33.90 -53.08
N GLY A 29 3.24 -32.99 -53.52
CA GLY A 29 4.50 -32.71 -52.86
C GLY A 29 4.32 -32.46 -51.36
N PRO A 30 5.30 -32.82 -50.55
CA PRO A 30 5.18 -32.65 -49.08
C PRO A 30 4.88 -31.18 -48.73
N THR A 31 3.96 -30.98 -47.84
CA THR A 31 3.59 -29.68 -47.31
C THR A 31 4.84 -28.96 -46.80
N GLY A 32 5.10 -27.75 -47.25
CA GLY A 32 6.21 -26.93 -46.77
C GLY A 32 6.20 -26.85 -45.27
N LYS A 33 7.38 -26.88 -44.63
CA LYS A 33 7.51 -26.73 -43.20
C LYS A 33 6.88 -25.43 -42.77
N GLN A 34 6.09 -25.47 -41.71
CA GLN A 34 5.55 -24.30 -41.06
C GLN A 34 6.71 -23.37 -40.64
N GLY A 35 6.60 -22.10 -40.96
CA GLY A 35 7.57 -21.09 -40.51
C GLY A 35 7.72 -21.09 -39.00
N GLU A 36 8.93 -20.88 -38.52
CA GLU A 36 9.22 -20.77 -37.08
C GLU A 36 8.39 -19.62 -36.50
N GLN A 37 7.85 -19.83 -35.30
CA GLN A 37 7.13 -18.81 -34.54
C GLN A 37 8.11 -17.68 -34.23
N GLY A 38 7.75 -16.45 -34.48
CA GLY A 38 8.55 -15.28 -34.14
C GLY A 38 8.85 -15.25 -32.63
N GLU A 39 10.04 -14.82 -32.27
CA GLU A 39 10.45 -14.66 -30.88
C GLU A 39 9.52 -13.68 -30.18
N GLN A 40 9.18 -14.00 -28.92
CA GLN A 40 8.39 -13.11 -28.08
C GLN A 40 9.19 -11.82 -27.82
N GLY A 41 8.59 -10.68 -28.06
CA GLY A 41 9.22 -9.39 -27.79
C GLY A 41 9.69 -9.30 -26.34
N ALA A 42 10.83 -8.65 -26.11
CA ALA A 42 11.36 -8.39 -24.77
C ALA A 42 10.32 -7.63 -23.94
N GLN A 43 10.20 -8.00 -22.67
CA GLN A 43 9.37 -7.28 -21.70
C GLN A 43 9.85 -5.84 -21.62
N GLY A 44 8.94 -4.87 -21.69
CA GLY A 44 9.25 -3.46 -21.52
C GLY A 44 9.92 -3.21 -20.15
N PRO A 45 10.76 -2.19 -20.04
CA PRO A 45 11.33 -1.79 -18.75
C PRO A 45 10.20 -1.48 -17.77
N GLN A 46 10.43 -1.80 -16.50
CA GLN A 46 9.52 -1.42 -15.42
C GLN A 46 9.38 0.11 -15.42
N GLY A 47 8.17 0.62 -15.31
CA GLY A 47 7.92 2.05 -15.17
C GLY A 47 8.72 2.63 -14.00
N GLU A 48 9.22 3.84 -14.18
CA GLU A 48 9.89 4.58 -13.10
C GLU A 48 8.93 4.73 -11.91
N GLN A 49 9.48 4.68 -10.70
CA GLN A 49 8.72 4.96 -9.49
C GLN A 49 8.18 6.40 -9.60
N GLY A 50 6.89 6.59 -9.33
CA GLY A 50 6.28 7.92 -9.33
C GLY A 50 7.09 8.86 -8.43
N GLU A 51 7.21 10.12 -8.84
CA GLU A 51 7.82 11.16 -8.02
C GLU A 51 7.09 11.23 -6.68
N GLN A 52 7.85 11.47 -5.60
CA GLN A 52 7.28 11.74 -4.29
C GLN A 52 6.34 12.95 -4.42
N GLY A 53 5.11 12.82 -3.93
CA GLY A 53 4.15 13.93 -3.91
C GLY A 53 4.79 15.14 -3.25
N GLU A 54 4.47 16.34 -3.76
CA GLU A 54 4.87 17.59 -3.09
C GLU A 54 4.38 17.53 -1.63
N ALA A 55 5.20 18.03 -0.70
CA ALA A 55 4.82 18.16 0.70
C ALA A 55 3.46 18.87 0.77
N GLY A 56 2.46 18.21 1.36
CA GLY A 56 1.10 18.71 1.40
C GLY A 56 1.08 20.16 1.93
N ASN A 57 0.24 21.01 1.36
CA ASN A 57 0.04 22.42 1.78
C ASN A 57 -0.65 22.52 3.16
N ALA A 58 -0.61 21.48 3.98
CA ALA A 58 -1.15 21.51 5.32
C ALA A 58 -0.30 22.44 6.20
N ASN A 59 -0.94 23.38 6.88
CA ASN A 59 -0.29 24.15 7.91
C ASN A 59 0.02 23.20 9.08
N VAL A 60 1.31 22.84 9.24
CA VAL A 60 1.74 21.88 10.25
C VAL A 60 2.52 22.60 11.32
N GLN A 61 2.11 22.44 12.54
CA GLN A 61 2.73 23.04 13.72
C GLN A 61 3.34 21.95 14.60
N ARG A 62 4.53 22.23 15.14
CA ARG A 62 5.22 21.34 16.08
C ARG A 62 5.32 22.01 17.44
N TYR A 63 4.88 21.29 18.45
CA TYR A 63 5.00 21.72 19.84
C TYR A 63 5.84 20.72 20.64
N ASP A 64 6.84 21.23 21.33
CA ASP A 64 7.73 20.45 22.19
C ASP A 64 7.52 20.85 23.65
N ILE A 65 7.03 19.92 24.44
CA ILE A 65 6.80 20.07 25.87
C ILE A 65 7.93 19.33 26.61
N SER A 66 8.70 20.03 27.44
CA SER A 66 9.73 19.38 28.25
C SER A 66 9.09 18.50 29.32
N VAL A 67 9.51 17.25 29.38
CA VAL A 67 9.03 16.25 30.35
C VAL A 67 10.18 15.57 31.10
N THR A 68 11.37 16.18 31.07
CA THR A 68 12.60 15.63 31.68
C THR A 68 12.41 15.34 33.17
N ASP A 69 11.72 16.21 33.87
CA ASP A 69 11.50 16.10 35.34
C ASP A 69 10.22 15.32 35.70
N PHE A 70 9.49 14.85 34.67
CA PHE A 70 8.26 14.10 34.94
C PHE A 70 8.54 12.77 35.63
N THR A 71 7.76 12.50 36.67
CA THR A 71 7.69 11.19 37.32
C THR A 71 6.24 10.87 37.67
N GLY A 72 5.79 9.68 37.31
CA GLY A 72 4.40 9.26 37.54
C GLY A 72 3.91 8.27 36.52
N SER A 73 2.68 7.82 36.66
CA SER A 73 1.99 6.93 35.73
C SER A 73 1.07 7.69 34.73
N THR A 74 0.83 8.98 35.00
CA THR A 74 -0.05 9.84 34.20
C THR A 74 0.66 11.16 33.92
N LEU A 75 0.93 11.46 32.65
CA LEU A 75 1.53 12.70 32.18
C LEU A 75 0.40 13.62 31.68
N PRO A 76 0.03 14.67 32.41
CA PRO A 76 -0.93 15.65 31.93
C PRO A 76 -0.30 16.55 30.87
N PHE A 77 -1.09 17.00 29.90
CA PHE A 77 -0.69 18.00 28.92
C PHE A 77 -1.88 18.86 28.49
N THR A 78 -1.58 19.96 27.79
CA THR A 78 -2.58 20.76 27.11
C THR A 78 -2.10 20.96 25.66
N ILE A 79 -2.98 20.80 24.69
CA ILE A 79 -2.69 21.07 23.30
C ILE A 79 -2.59 22.58 23.12
N PRO A 80 -1.43 23.12 22.71
CA PRO A 80 -1.22 24.57 22.66
C PRO A 80 -1.72 25.21 21.36
N THR A 81 -2.66 24.60 20.67
CA THR A 81 -3.25 25.10 19.41
C THR A 81 -4.40 26.04 19.76
N GLU A 82 -4.43 27.19 19.07
CA GLU A 82 -5.55 28.13 19.15
C GLU A 82 -6.64 27.76 18.13
N GLY A 83 -7.91 27.85 18.50
CA GLY A 83 -9.03 27.58 17.61
C GLY A 83 -9.76 26.28 17.91
N ASP A 84 -10.56 25.82 16.96
CA ASP A 84 -11.33 24.60 17.06
C ASP A 84 -10.45 23.38 16.80
N LEU A 85 -10.22 22.57 17.84
CA LEU A 85 -9.36 21.39 17.74
C LEU A 85 -9.86 20.33 16.77
N SER A 86 -11.15 20.34 16.44
CA SER A 86 -11.74 19.46 15.42
C SER A 86 -11.23 19.75 14.00
N GLU A 87 -10.59 20.91 13.78
CA GLU A 87 -9.97 21.29 12.53
C GLU A 87 -8.54 20.74 12.37
N TYR A 88 -8.06 19.97 13.34
CA TYR A 88 -6.70 19.43 13.34
C TYR A 88 -6.67 17.91 13.43
N ILE A 89 -5.59 17.34 12.91
CA ILE A 89 -5.13 15.99 13.23
C ILE A 89 -3.92 16.14 14.13
N PHE A 90 -3.93 15.40 15.24
CA PHE A 90 -2.80 15.41 16.16
C PHE A 90 -2.04 14.09 16.11
N LEU A 91 -0.71 14.18 16.00
CA LEU A 91 0.20 13.07 16.17
C LEU A 91 1.07 13.35 17.38
N PHE A 92 1.20 12.38 18.26
CA PHE A 92 1.90 12.55 19.53
C PHE A 92 3.10 11.61 19.63
N TYR A 93 4.19 12.12 20.17
CA TYR A 93 5.42 11.36 20.34
C TYR A 93 6.09 11.66 21.68
N LEU A 94 6.68 10.62 22.28
CA LEU A 94 7.61 10.76 23.40
C LEU A 94 9.02 10.55 22.89
N LYS A 95 9.94 11.42 23.28
CA LYS A 95 11.36 11.35 22.92
C LYS A 95 12.17 11.06 24.16
N ASN A 96 13.07 10.08 24.10
CA ASN A 96 14.02 9.81 25.16
C ASN A 96 15.35 10.58 24.97
N ASP A 97 16.29 10.42 25.89
CA ASP A 97 17.64 11.03 25.86
C ASP A 97 18.52 10.53 24.71
N ALA A 98 18.27 9.31 24.23
CA ALA A 98 18.94 8.73 23.08
C ALA A 98 18.38 9.19 21.71
N ASN A 99 17.52 10.22 21.67
CA ASN A 99 16.82 10.73 20.49
C ASN A 99 15.89 9.72 19.78
N VAL A 100 15.43 8.71 20.51
CA VAL A 100 14.43 7.77 20.00
C VAL A 100 13.04 8.32 20.26
N PHE A 101 12.21 8.34 19.21
CA PHE A 101 10.81 8.72 19.31
C PHE A 101 9.92 7.50 19.40
N TYR A 102 8.90 7.59 20.24
CA TYR A 102 7.85 6.60 20.41
C TYR A 102 6.51 7.24 20.11
N SER A 103 5.73 6.69 19.19
CA SER A 103 4.36 7.18 18.96
C SER A 103 3.46 6.94 20.16
N VAL A 104 2.57 7.88 20.43
CA VAL A 104 1.60 7.85 21.51
C VAL A 104 0.21 8.07 20.91
N PRO A 105 -0.77 7.19 21.20
CA PRO A 105 -0.65 5.97 21.97
C PRO A 105 0.15 4.89 21.24
N GLY A 106 0.82 4.02 22.00
CA GLY A 106 1.61 2.96 21.38
C GLY A 106 2.56 2.25 22.35
N PRO A 107 3.32 1.27 21.82
CA PRO A 107 4.28 0.52 22.60
C PRO A 107 5.54 1.34 22.88
N LEU A 108 6.13 1.10 24.04
CA LEU A 108 7.40 1.68 24.48
C LEU A 108 8.41 0.56 24.77
N ASN A 109 9.70 0.84 24.57
CA ASN A 109 10.81 -0.01 25.02
C ASN A 109 10.62 -1.50 24.68
N ALA A 110 10.65 -1.85 23.40
CA ALA A 110 10.50 -3.23 22.92
C ALA A 110 9.22 -3.94 23.43
N ASN A 111 8.12 -3.20 23.52
CA ASN A 111 6.81 -3.68 23.98
C ASN A 111 6.71 -4.08 25.47
N ALA A 112 7.68 -3.72 26.30
CA ALA A 112 7.58 -3.95 27.75
C ALA A 112 6.54 -3.05 28.42
N ARG A 113 6.30 -1.89 27.83
CA ARG A 113 5.34 -0.87 28.25
C ARG A 113 4.54 -0.39 27.06
N TYR A 114 3.40 0.22 27.33
CA TYR A 114 2.61 0.92 26.31
C TYR A 114 1.92 2.14 26.94
N THR A 115 1.44 3.02 26.05
CA THR A 115 0.72 4.23 26.44
C THR A 115 -0.72 4.20 25.95
N ARG A 116 -1.61 4.81 26.73
CA ARG A 116 -2.93 5.28 26.30
C ARG A 116 -2.92 6.80 26.35
N LEU A 117 -3.60 7.44 25.41
CA LEU A 117 -3.73 8.88 25.34
C LEU A 117 -5.21 9.24 25.25
N PHE A 118 -5.60 10.22 26.03
CA PHE A 118 -6.93 10.81 26.04
C PHE A 118 -6.77 12.33 26.05
N TYR A 119 -7.63 13.04 25.36
CA TYR A 119 -7.75 14.47 25.47
C TYR A 119 -9.19 14.89 25.22
N ASP A 120 -9.57 16.04 25.74
CA ASP A 120 -10.84 16.68 25.54
C ASP A 120 -10.74 17.64 24.34
N GLU A 121 -11.59 17.47 23.34
CA GLU A 121 -11.55 18.25 22.10
C GLU A 121 -11.99 19.72 22.28
N ASP A 122 -12.74 20.03 23.34
CA ASP A 122 -13.20 21.39 23.60
C ASP A 122 -12.14 22.21 24.35
N THR A 123 -11.39 21.58 25.25
CA THR A 123 -10.42 22.26 26.12
C THR A 123 -8.96 22.03 25.73
N GLY A 124 -8.67 20.97 24.97
CA GLY A 124 -7.31 20.54 24.67
C GLY A 124 -6.55 19.93 25.84
N GLU A 125 -7.17 19.81 27.01
CA GLU A 125 -6.58 19.16 28.16
C GLU A 125 -6.55 17.64 27.96
N GLY A 126 -5.43 17.02 28.25
CA GLY A 126 -5.26 15.59 28.03
C GLY A 126 -4.23 14.95 28.96
N GLU A 127 -4.15 13.65 28.85
CA GLU A 127 -3.22 12.83 29.63
C GLU A 127 -2.68 11.65 28.83
N VAL A 128 -1.42 11.32 29.07
CA VAL A 128 -0.78 10.09 28.61
C VAL A 128 -0.61 9.17 29.81
N ASN A 129 -1.27 8.02 29.77
CA ASN A 129 -1.20 7.02 30.81
C ASN A 129 -0.24 5.90 30.42
N PHE A 130 0.65 5.50 31.33
CA PHE A 130 1.68 4.49 31.12
C PHE A 130 1.30 3.17 31.78
N TYR A 131 1.43 2.09 31.05
CA TYR A 131 1.07 0.74 31.48
C TYR A 131 2.19 -0.26 31.22
N ARG A 132 2.28 -1.26 32.09
CA ARG A 132 3.10 -2.46 31.89
C ARG A 132 2.35 -3.45 31.01
N THR A 133 2.94 -3.86 29.89
CA THR A 133 2.29 -4.75 28.93
C THR A 133 1.92 -6.11 29.52
N SER A 134 2.77 -6.68 30.39
CA SER A 134 2.56 -8.03 30.93
C SER A 134 1.39 -8.14 31.93
N THR A 135 0.98 -7.06 32.58
CA THR A 135 0.00 -7.05 33.67
C THR A 135 -1.16 -6.10 33.45
N ASP A 136 -1.09 -5.25 32.40
CA ASP A 136 -2.05 -4.17 32.15
C ASP A 136 -2.25 -3.25 33.35
N THR A 137 -1.20 -3.06 34.14
CA THR A 137 -1.22 -2.18 35.33
C THR A 137 -0.47 -0.90 35.05
N GLU A 138 -0.86 0.19 35.73
CA GLU A 138 -0.13 1.45 35.66
C GLU A 138 1.35 1.26 35.99
N GLU A 139 2.20 1.96 35.27
CA GLU A 139 3.65 1.91 35.42
C GLU A 139 4.19 3.32 35.70
N ILE A 140 4.89 3.48 36.81
CA ILE A 140 5.54 4.76 37.12
C ILE A 140 6.76 4.93 36.26
N ILE A 141 6.80 6.03 35.52
CA ILE A 141 7.94 6.49 34.74
C ILE A 141 8.82 7.35 35.62
N ALA A 142 10.11 7.07 35.67
CA ALA A 142 11.07 7.88 36.42
C ALA A 142 11.48 9.13 35.62
N ALA A 143 11.83 10.20 36.33
CA ALA A 143 12.41 11.40 35.73
C ALA A 143 13.61 11.06 34.83
N GLY A 144 13.77 11.77 33.71
CA GLY A 144 14.82 11.53 32.73
C GLY A 144 14.56 10.37 31.75
N THR A 145 13.49 9.58 31.94
CA THR A 145 13.13 8.51 30.99
C THR A 145 12.76 9.09 29.62
N PHE A 146 12.00 10.17 29.63
CA PHE A 146 11.66 10.95 28.43
C PHE A 146 12.07 12.40 28.64
N THR A 147 12.44 13.08 27.54
CA THR A 147 12.90 14.47 27.57
C THR A 147 11.90 15.43 26.98
N ILE A 148 11.16 14.96 25.95
CA ILE A 148 10.18 15.78 25.22
C ILE A 148 8.90 14.96 25.01
N PHE A 149 7.77 15.59 25.23
CA PHE A 149 6.48 15.20 24.67
C PHE A 149 6.20 16.12 23.49
N ARG A 150 6.12 15.56 22.28
CA ARG A 150 5.97 16.30 21.03
C ARG A 150 4.57 16.11 20.47
N ILE A 151 3.96 17.22 20.07
CA ILE A 151 2.67 17.26 19.41
C ILE A 151 2.88 17.83 18.01
N ILE A 152 2.45 17.10 16.99
CA ILE A 152 2.36 17.59 15.62
C ILE A 152 0.88 17.85 15.35
N ALA A 153 0.52 19.10 15.15
CA ALA A 153 -0.82 19.54 14.78
C ALA A 153 -0.85 19.80 13.27
N ILE A 154 -1.68 19.08 12.55
CA ILE A 154 -1.87 19.20 11.11
C ILE A 154 -3.24 19.81 10.89
N GLU A 155 -3.28 21.06 10.43
CA GLU A 155 -4.54 21.76 10.16
C GLU A 155 -5.24 21.11 8.96
N THR A 156 -6.52 20.78 9.14
CA THR A 156 -7.37 20.29 8.07
C THR A 156 -8.02 21.47 7.38
N LEU A 157 -7.95 21.54 6.04
CA LEU A 157 -8.57 22.63 5.30
C LEU A 157 -10.07 22.71 5.60
N VAL A 158 -10.49 23.84 6.13
CA VAL A 158 -11.88 24.14 6.49
C VAL A 158 -12.80 24.00 5.26
N GLY A 159 -13.83 23.16 5.39
CA GLY A 159 -14.91 23.05 4.39
C GLY A 159 -15.07 21.70 3.69
N SER A 160 -14.21 20.74 3.93
CA SER A 160 -14.34 19.36 3.40
C SER A 160 -14.70 18.40 4.54
N LYS A 161 -15.87 17.78 4.46
CA LYS A 161 -16.34 16.79 5.45
C LYS A 161 -15.43 15.55 5.61
N ASN A 162 -14.36 15.46 4.83
CA ASN A 162 -13.42 14.32 4.79
C ASN A 162 -11.97 14.77 5.00
N SER A 163 -11.71 15.92 5.61
CA SER A 163 -10.37 16.48 5.69
C SER A 163 -9.38 15.62 6.49
N GLN A 164 -9.78 15.09 7.64
CA GLN A 164 -8.94 14.21 8.45
C GLN A 164 -8.65 12.88 7.77
N GLU A 165 -9.69 12.21 7.24
CA GLU A 165 -9.54 10.95 6.51
C GLU A 165 -8.72 11.13 5.22
N SER A 166 -8.85 12.29 4.56
CA SER A 166 -8.07 12.64 3.37
C SER A 166 -6.58 12.75 3.67
N ILE A 167 -6.18 13.50 4.71
CA ILE A 167 -4.77 13.67 5.10
C ILE A 167 -4.16 12.33 5.53
N MET A 168 -4.85 11.55 6.34
CA MET A 168 -4.35 10.23 6.75
C MET A 168 -4.21 9.26 5.57
N SER A 169 -5.12 9.36 4.58
CA SER A 169 -5.04 8.59 3.34
C SER A 169 -3.89 9.06 2.45
N GLU A 170 -3.63 10.37 2.41
CA GLU A 170 -2.51 10.96 1.68
C GLU A 170 -1.17 10.51 2.25
N LEU A 171 -0.97 10.64 3.57
CA LEU A 171 0.22 10.16 4.27
C LEU A 171 0.47 8.67 3.99
N LYS A 172 -0.58 7.86 4.09
CA LYS A 172 -0.51 6.42 3.79
C LYS A 172 -0.13 6.16 2.32
N SER A 173 -0.69 6.93 1.38
CA SER A 173 -0.41 6.80 -0.06
C SER A 173 1.01 7.22 -0.40
N ALA A 174 1.54 8.21 0.32
CA ALA A 174 2.94 8.64 0.25
C ALA A 174 3.91 7.67 0.95
N GLY A 175 3.40 6.59 1.57
CA GLY A 175 4.23 5.61 2.30
C GLY A 175 4.75 6.12 3.64
N VAL A 176 4.16 7.18 4.19
CA VAL A 176 4.55 7.76 5.48
C VAL A 176 3.96 6.91 6.62
N ASP A 177 4.82 6.33 7.43
CA ASP A 177 4.43 5.68 8.67
C ASP A 177 4.27 6.73 9.78
N THR A 178 3.02 7.01 10.17
CA THR A 178 2.72 7.99 11.20
C THR A 178 3.19 7.58 12.61
N SER A 179 3.60 6.33 12.80
CA SER A 179 4.25 5.89 14.03
C SER A 179 5.75 6.24 14.08
N ASP A 180 6.35 6.54 12.93
CA ASP A 180 7.74 7.02 12.83
C ASP A 180 7.77 8.55 12.72
N TYR A 181 8.17 9.22 13.80
CA TYR A 181 8.33 10.67 13.80
C TYR A 181 9.23 11.17 12.68
N ASN A 182 10.35 10.47 12.39
CA ASN A 182 11.30 10.94 11.39
C ASN A 182 10.69 10.90 9.97
N ALA A 183 9.86 9.90 9.68
CA ALA A 183 9.13 9.82 8.42
C ALA A 183 8.12 10.98 8.29
N VAL A 184 7.40 11.30 9.36
CA VAL A 184 6.46 12.44 9.41
C VAL A 184 7.20 13.76 9.29
N ALA A 185 8.31 13.95 10.03
CA ALA A 185 9.11 15.15 9.99
C ALA A 185 9.71 15.41 8.60
N ALA A 186 10.23 14.37 7.95
CA ALA A 186 10.76 14.46 6.60
C ALA A 186 9.69 14.83 5.57
N TYR A 187 8.50 14.26 5.71
CA TYR A 187 7.38 14.54 4.80
C TYR A 187 6.91 16.01 4.88
N PHE A 188 6.81 16.56 6.10
CA PHE A 188 6.34 17.92 6.33
C PHE A 188 7.47 18.97 6.46
N GLY A 189 8.73 18.57 6.34
CA GLY A 189 9.86 19.48 6.48
C GLY A 189 10.02 20.08 7.88
N LEU A 190 9.80 19.30 8.93
CA LEU A 190 9.82 19.73 10.35
C LEU A 190 11.20 19.58 11.02
N GLU A 191 12.27 19.59 10.27
CA GLU A 191 13.64 19.46 10.79
C GLU A 191 14.07 20.67 11.68
#